data_97e9b4f6abfcf9235e45f178eb3270ec
#
_entry.id   97e9b4f6abfcf9235e45f178eb3270ec
#
_cell.length_a   1.000
_cell.length_b   1.000
_cell.length_c   1.000
_cell.angle_alpha   90.00
_cell.angle_beta   90.00
_cell.angle_gamma   90.00
#
_symmetry.space_group_name_H-M   'P 1'
#
loop_
_entity.id
_entity.type
_entity.pdbx_description
1 polymer ?
#
loop_
_entity_poly.entity_id
_entity_poly.type
_entity_poly.pdbx_seq_one_letter_code
_entity_poly.pdbx_strand_id
1 'polypeptide(L)'
;MSHHTDMLRKTAPANHRTCGARAGPIKGSSHPPCFGCGKIAHMTRDHVTLDDVRRRLSEIDRQLLALVGERKALSGEVARVKRATGYPTRDFAREREVIEGARAAAVEVGVSPALAEELLRLLIRSSLTTQEQASVAARGAGSGRRALIIGGGGKMGRWFVQFLASQGFAVEVADPDGGPDGVPRVADWRTTDLKHDYIVVATPLGVTDAILRDLALRRPGGVIFDVGSLKSPLRAGLMALKSHGCRVTSIHPMFGPDTELLSGRHVIFVDLGSAEALSEAQALFAPTMAEQVVMSLDDHDRLIAYVLGLSHALNIAFFTALAESGEAAPRLARLSSTTFDAQLDVASRVAQESPELYFEIQSLNDYGAESLEALAKAVERLRAAVLSRDHDVFVALMRQGRDYLEDRRSVAQRRA
;
A
#
# COMPACT_ATOMS: atom_id res chain seq x y z
N MET A 1 -61.59 -24.64 -3.52
CA MET A 1 -62.05 -23.76 -4.61
C MET A 1 -60.81 -23.47 -5.43
N SER A 2 -60.42 -24.34 -6.40
CA SER A 2 -60.91 -24.43 -7.80
C SER A 2 -60.69 -23.10 -8.52
N HIS A 3 -59.89 -22.95 -9.56
CA HIS A 3 -59.80 -23.55 -10.87
C HIS A 3 -58.50 -23.09 -11.56
N HIS A 4 -57.75 -23.93 -12.17
CA HIS A 4 -57.79 -24.41 -13.59
C HIS A 4 -57.05 -23.47 -14.57
N THR A 5 -55.96 -24.01 -15.12
CA THR A 5 -55.71 -24.47 -16.52
C THR A 5 -55.82 -23.39 -17.61
N ASP A 6 -55.05 -23.27 -18.67
CA ASP A 6 -54.53 -24.28 -19.62
C ASP A 6 -53.56 -23.65 -20.64
N MET A 7 -52.60 -24.43 -21.10
CA MET A 7 -52.02 -24.60 -22.44
C MET A 7 -52.14 -23.50 -23.51
N LEU A 8 -51.05 -23.28 -24.24
CA LEU A 8 -50.98 -23.60 -25.68
C LEU A 8 -49.54 -23.55 -26.24
N ARG A 9 -49.10 -24.71 -26.75
CA ARG A 9 -48.00 -24.88 -27.71
C ARG A 9 -48.35 -24.20 -29.05
N LYS A 10 -47.37 -23.60 -29.74
CA LYS A 10 -47.36 -23.60 -31.21
C LYS A 10 -45.92 -23.71 -31.77
N THR A 11 -45.80 -24.63 -32.64
CA THR A 11 -44.80 -25.19 -33.53
C THR A 11 -44.19 -24.20 -34.51
N ALA A 12 -42.97 -24.56 -34.93
CA ALA A 12 -42.16 -24.00 -36.02
C ALA A 12 -42.81 -23.95 -37.40
N PRO A 13 -42.23 -23.29 -38.41
CA PRO A 13 -41.51 -24.09 -39.38
C PRO A 13 -40.17 -23.52 -39.93
N ALA A 14 -39.38 -24.45 -40.42
CA ALA A 14 -38.19 -24.26 -41.20
C ALA A 14 -38.46 -23.62 -42.58
N ASN A 15 -37.49 -22.83 -43.08
CA ASN A 15 -37.38 -22.60 -44.52
C ASN A 15 -35.91 -22.57 -44.95
N HIS A 16 -35.56 -23.61 -45.71
CA HIS A 16 -34.42 -23.65 -46.62
C HIS A 16 -34.56 -22.64 -47.75
N ARG A 17 -33.51 -21.88 -48.04
CA ARG A 17 -33.24 -21.42 -49.41
C ARG A 17 -31.73 -21.42 -49.70
N THR A 18 -31.38 -22.22 -50.65
CA THR A 18 -30.14 -22.31 -51.40
C THR A 18 -30.02 -21.20 -52.47
N CYS A 19 -28.81 -21.04 -52.95
CA CYS A 19 -28.34 -20.35 -54.16
C CYS A 19 -27.73 -18.96 -53.91
N GLY A 20 -26.59 -18.64 -54.41
CA GLY A 20 -25.82 -19.02 -55.58
C GLY A 20 -24.66 -18.06 -55.73
N ALA A 21 -23.58 -18.54 -56.21
CA ALA A 21 -22.32 -17.85 -56.46
C ALA A 21 -22.43 -16.68 -57.49
N ARG A 22 -21.66 -15.59 -57.21
CA ARG A 22 -20.91 -14.90 -58.30
C ARG A 22 -19.76 -14.11 -57.68
N ALA A 23 -18.58 -14.36 -58.25
CA ALA A 23 -17.33 -13.69 -57.95
C ALA A 23 -17.26 -12.34 -58.70
N GLY A 24 -16.61 -11.36 -58.02
CA GLY A 24 -16.10 -10.17 -58.67
C GLY A 24 -15.00 -9.54 -57.78
N PRO A 25 -13.85 -9.13 -58.31
CA PRO A 25 -12.68 -8.73 -57.52
C PRO A 25 -12.76 -7.28 -57.08
N ILE A 26 -12.57 -7.03 -55.77
CA ILE A 26 -12.31 -5.69 -55.25
C ILE A 26 -10.87 -5.65 -54.73
N LYS A 27 -10.12 -4.69 -55.31
CA LYS A 27 -8.73 -4.37 -55.00
C LYS A 27 -8.61 -3.68 -53.62
N GLY A 28 -7.58 -4.12 -52.88
CA GLY A 28 -6.70 -3.29 -52.07
C GLY A 28 -7.29 -2.61 -50.84
N SER A 29 -7.19 -3.23 -49.66
CA SER A 29 -7.00 -2.51 -48.42
C SER A 29 -5.94 -3.23 -47.62
N SER A 30 -4.88 -2.50 -47.32
CA SER A 30 -3.76 -2.91 -46.51
C SER A 30 -4.21 -3.03 -45.05
N HIS A 31 -4.41 -4.25 -44.57
CA HIS A 31 -4.52 -4.57 -43.15
C HIS A 31 -3.11 -4.82 -42.58
N PRO A 32 -2.82 -4.34 -41.35
CA PRO A 32 -1.57 -4.72 -40.69
C PRO A 32 -1.58 -6.22 -40.38
N PRO A 33 -0.41 -6.86 -40.31
CA PRO A 33 -0.33 -8.30 -40.12
C PRO A 33 -0.87 -8.71 -38.77
N CYS A 34 -1.83 -9.61 -38.76
CA CYS A 34 -2.24 -10.35 -37.57
C CYS A 34 -1.02 -11.07 -37.01
N PHE A 35 -0.61 -10.68 -35.82
CA PHE A 35 0.39 -11.41 -35.05
C PHE A 35 -0.10 -12.84 -34.81
N GLY A 36 0.53 -13.76 -35.48
CA GLY A 36 0.78 -15.13 -35.15
C GLY A 36 -0.34 -15.90 -34.45
N CYS A 37 -1.35 -16.31 -35.21
CA CYS A 37 -2.04 -17.56 -34.90
C CYS A 37 -1.00 -18.68 -35.09
N GLY A 38 -0.17 -18.88 -34.04
CA GLY A 38 0.77 -20.01 -33.99
C GLY A 38 -0.07 -21.26 -34.06
N LYS A 39 0.10 -22.01 -35.17
CA LYS A 39 -0.44 -23.35 -35.36
C LYS A 39 -0.23 -24.13 -34.08
N ILE A 40 -1.31 -24.39 -33.33
CA ILE A 40 -1.33 -25.50 -32.39
C ILE A 40 -1.10 -26.72 -33.27
N ALA A 41 0.15 -27.16 -33.31
CA ALA A 41 0.48 -28.43 -33.91
C ALA A 41 -0.40 -29.45 -33.18
N HIS A 42 -1.31 -30.10 -33.93
CA HIS A 42 -2.03 -31.27 -33.48
C HIS A 42 -0.99 -32.34 -33.17
N MET A 43 -0.51 -32.34 -31.92
CA MET A 43 0.18 -33.48 -31.37
C MET A 43 -0.81 -34.61 -31.29
N THR A 44 -0.57 -35.67 -32.02
CA THR A 44 -1.34 -36.91 -31.93
C THR A 44 -1.40 -37.34 -30.46
N ARG A 45 -2.60 -37.59 -29.93
CA ARG A 45 -2.92 -37.79 -28.49
C ARG A 45 -2.22 -39.02 -27.84
N ASP A 46 -1.44 -39.80 -28.57
CA ASP A 46 -1.12 -41.15 -28.11
C ASP A 46 0.09 -41.33 -27.19
N HIS A 47 0.92 -40.32 -26.93
CA HIS A 47 2.05 -40.44 -25.96
C HIS A 47 2.52 -39.12 -25.35
N VAL A 48 1.65 -38.18 -25.02
CA VAL A 48 2.06 -36.98 -24.29
C VAL A 48 2.35 -37.35 -22.85
N THR A 49 3.60 -37.28 -22.42
CA THR A 49 3.97 -37.54 -21.02
C THR A 49 3.71 -36.33 -20.13
N LEU A 50 3.57 -36.56 -18.82
CA LEU A 50 3.47 -35.49 -17.83
C LEU A 50 4.66 -34.52 -17.91
N ASP A 51 5.85 -35.04 -18.22
CA ASP A 51 7.06 -34.24 -18.32
C ASP A 51 7.07 -33.34 -19.58
N ASP A 52 6.47 -33.79 -20.69
CA ASP A 52 6.27 -32.93 -21.87
C ASP A 52 5.34 -31.78 -21.58
N VAL A 53 4.25 -32.03 -20.86
CA VAL A 53 3.30 -30.96 -20.43
C VAL A 53 3.99 -29.98 -19.48
N ARG A 54 4.71 -30.47 -18.49
CA ARG A 54 5.46 -29.62 -17.54
C ARG A 54 6.51 -28.77 -18.24
N ARG A 55 7.24 -29.35 -19.19
CA ARG A 55 8.22 -28.62 -20.01
C ARG A 55 7.55 -27.49 -20.78
N ARG A 56 6.41 -27.76 -21.39
CA ARG A 56 5.65 -26.74 -22.14
C ARG A 56 5.13 -25.65 -21.25
N LEU A 57 4.62 -25.97 -20.04
CA LEU A 57 4.22 -24.98 -19.05
C LEU A 57 5.40 -24.08 -18.67
N SER A 58 6.56 -24.64 -18.35
CA SER A 58 7.76 -23.88 -18.00
C SER A 58 8.27 -22.99 -19.16
N GLU A 59 8.04 -23.39 -20.40
CA GLU A 59 8.34 -22.54 -21.55
C GLU A 59 7.39 -21.36 -21.68
N ILE A 60 6.08 -21.58 -21.45
CA ILE A 60 5.05 -20.53 -21.40
C ILE A 60 5.35 -19.54 -20.25
N ASP A 61 5.71 -20.04 -19.07
CA ASP A 61 6.08 -19.20 -17.93
C ASP A 61 7.25 -18.27 -18.26
N ARG A 62 8.28 -18.79 -18.95
CA ARG A 62 9.40 -17.96 -19.39
C ARG A 62 8.99 -16.89 -20.41
N GLN A 63 8.08 -17.22 -21.33
CA GLN A 63 7.54 -16.25 -22.29
C GLN A 63 6.73 -15.16 -21.59
N LEU A 64 5.89 -15.51 -20.61
CA LEU A 64 5.15 -14.55 -19.79
C LEU A 64 6.11 -13.59 -19.06
N LEU A 65 7.17 -14.12 -18.42
CA LEU A 65 8.16 -13.27 -17.74
C LEU A 65 8.91 -12.35 -18.72
N ALA A 66 9.22 -12.81 -19.92
CA ALA A 66 9.83 -11.96 -20.96
C ALA A 66 8.92 -10.80 -21.37
N LEU A 67 7.62 -11.06 -21.58
CA LEU A 67 6.62 -10.03 -21.88
C LEU A 67 6.42 -9.04 -20.72
N VAL A 68 6.49 -9.51 -19.46
CA VAL A 68 6.48 -8.64 -18.29
C VAL A 68 7.70 -7.73 -18.27
N GLY A 69 8.88 -8.24 -18.60
CA GLY A 69 10.11 -7.45 -18.73
C GLY A 69 10.01 -6.36 -19.80
N GLU A 70 9.51 -6.68 -20.98
CA GLU A 70 9.27 -5.73 -22.07
C GLU A 70 8.26 -4.66 -21.64
N ARG A 71 7.14 -5.05 -21.02
CA ARG A 71 6.15 -4.13 -20.51
C ARG A 71 6.72 -3.18 -19.45
N LYS A 72 7.61 -3.68 -18.58
CA LYS A 72 8.30 -2.85 -17.58
C LYS A 72 9.22 -1.81 -18.25
N ALA A 73 9.96 -2.19 -19.29
CA ALA A 73 10.79 -1.26 -20.06
C ALA A 73 9.95 -0.15 -20.70
N LEU A 74 8.84 -0.50 -21.36
CA LEU A 74 7.89 0.48 -21.92
C LEU A 74 7.29 1.40 -20.85
N SER A 75 7.10 0.92 -19.60
CA SER A 75 6.65 1.76 -18.49
C SER A 75 7.65 2.86 -18.14
N GLY A 76 8.95 2.59 -18.29
CA GLY A 76 10.00 3.60 -18.17
C GLY A 76 9.90 4.69 -19.25
N GLU A 77 9.63 4.30 -20.49
CA GLU A 77 9.40 5.26 -21.59
C GLU A 77 8.14 6.11 -21.36
N VAL A 78 7.05 5.50 -20.89
CA VAL A 78 5.84 6.23 -20.50
C VAL A 78 6.15 7.26 -19.42
N ALA A 79 6.95 6.91 -18.41
CA ALA A 79 7.37 7.84 -17.36
C ALA A 79 8.14 9.04 -17.96
N ARG A 80 9.04 8.79 -18.91
CA ARG A 80 9.82 9.83 -19.59
C ARG A 80 8.90 10.79 -20.37
N VAL A 81 7.97 10.25 -21.16
CA VAL A 81 7.02 11.04 -21.94
C VAL A 81 6.10 11.87 -21.04
N LYS A 82 5.51 11.26 -20.01
CA LYS A 82 4.64 11.96 -19.05
C LYS A 82 5.35 13.14 -18.37
N ARG A 83 6.61 12.97 -17.96
CA ARG A 83 7.41 14.07 -17.40
C ARG A 83 7.63 15.20 -18.41
N ALA A 84 7.95 14.88 -19.64
CA ALA A 84 8.18 15.87 -20.68
C ALA A 84 6.93 16.67 -21.03
N THR A 85 5.75 16.09 -20.90
CA THR A 85 4.45 16.68 -21.27
C THR A 85 3.65 17.20 -20.08
N GLY A 86 4.13 17.05 -18.84
CA GLY A 86 3.42 17.46 -17.63
C GLY A 86 2.22 16.59 -17.25
N TYR A 87 2.05 15.42 -17.86
CA TYR A 87 0.98 14.49 -17.49
C TYR A 87 1.21 13.88 -16.11
N PRO A 88 0.14 13.63 -15.34
CA PRO A 88 0.26 13.00 -14.03
C PRO A 88 0.84 11.59 -14.15
N THR A 89 1.64 11.18 -13.16
CA THR A 89 2.24 9.83 -13.12
C THR A 89 1.16 8.77 -13.12
N ARG A 90 0.10 8.94 -12.32
CA ARG A 90 -1.04 8.02 -12.27
C ARG A 90 -2.21 8.57 -13.08
N ASP A 91 -2.83 7.70 -13.88
CA ASP A 91 -3.97 8.00 -14.75
C ASP A 91 -5.06 6.93 -14.50
N PHE A 92 -6.01 7.26 -13.64
CA PHE A 92 -7.10 6.36 -13.25
C PHE A 92 -8.02 6.00 -14.43
N ALA A 93 -8.23 6.92 -15.37
CA ALA A 93 -9.06 6.65 -16.54
C ALA A 93 -8.41 5.59 -17.43
N ARG A 94 -7.09 5.73 -17.67
CA ARG A 94 -6.32 4.75 -18.45
C ARG A 94 -6.22 3.40 -17.74
N GLU A 95 -6.06 3.38 -16.40
CA GLU A 95 -6.07 2.13 -15.63
C GLU A 95 -7.39 1.37 -15.81
N ARG A 96 -8.52 2.09 -15.74
CA ARG A 96 -9.86 1.51 -15.96
C ARG A 96 -10.00 0.94 -17.37
N GLU A 97 -9.64 1.69 -18.39
CA GLU A 97 -9.67 1.26 -19.78
C GLU A 97 -8.83 -0.03 -20.01
N VAL A 98 -7.64 -0.09 -19.43
CA VAL A 98 -6.77 -1.27 -19.52
C VAL A 98 -7.41 -2.49 -18.85
N ILE A 99 -8.04 -2.31 -17.70
CA ILE A 99 -8.73 -3.40 -16.99
C ILE A 99 -9.94 -3.88 -17.77
N GLU A 100 -10.77 -2.96 -18.27
CA GLU A 100 -11.96 -3.31 -19.06
C GLU A 100 -11.56 -4.03 -20.36
N GLY A 101 -10.54 -3.54 -21.07
CA GLY A 101 -9.99 -4.19 -22.25
C GLY A 101 -9.44 -5.60 -21.95
N ALA A 102 -8.75 -5.78 -20.81
CA ALA A 102 -8.25 -7.09 -20.42
C ALA A 102 -9.38 -8.08 -20.10
N ARG A 103 -10.43 -7.64 -19.44
CA ARG A 103 -11.63 -8.47 -19.14
C ARG A 103 -12.32 -8.91 -20.42
N ALA A 104 -12.43 -8.04 -21.40
CA ALA A 104 -13.03 -8.37 -22.71
C ALA A 104 -12.15 -9.38 -23.47
N ALA A 105 -10.85 -9.12 -23.61
CA ALA A 105 -9.90 -10.01 -24.30
C ALA A 105 -9.81 -11.39 -23.64
N ALA A 106 -9.94 -11.48 -22.31
CA ALA A 106 -9.90 -12.75 -21.58
C ALA A 106 -10.98 -13.72 -22.03
N VAL A 107 -12.19 -13.23 -22.32
CA VAL A 107 -13.30 -14.04 -22.80
C VAL A 107 -12.97 -14.67 -24.15
N GLU A 108 -12.32 -13.94 -25.05
CA GLU A 108 -11.95 -14.41 -26.39
C GLU A 108 -10.93 -15.56 -26.35
N VAL A 109 -10.05 -15.58 -25.34
CA VAL A 109 -9.00 -16.59 -25.17
C VAL A 109 -9.36 -17.67 -24.15
N GLY A 110 -10.58 -17.68 -23.61
CA GLY A 110 -11.03 -18.70 -22.66
C GLY A 110 -10.43 -18.54 -21.24
N VAL A 111 -9.99 -17.34 -20.89
CA VAL A 111 -9.46 -17.00 -19.54
C VAL A 111 -10.56 -16.32 -18.72
N SER A 112 -10.58 -16.59 -17.40
CA SER A 112 -11.51 -15.89 -16.49
C SER A 112 -11.24 -14.37 -16.51
N PRO A 113 -12.26 -13.53 -16.72
CA PRO A 113 -12.13 -12.07 -16.62
C PRO A 113 -11.58 -11.59 -15.27
N ALA A 114 -11.90 -12.31 -14.17
CA ALA A 114 -11.37 -12.00 -12.85
C ALA A 114 -9.85 -12.24 -12.77
N LEU A 115 -9.37 -13.36 -13.31
CA LEU A 115 -7.93 -13.65 -13.37
C LEU A 115 -7.18 -12.62 -14.23
N ALA A 116 -7.75 -12.23 -15.38
CA ALA A 116 -7.15 -11.21 -16.23
C ALA A 116 -7.06 -9.86 -15.50
N GLU A 117 -8.09 -9.48 -14.77
CA GLU A 117 -8.09 -8.27 -13.95
C GLU A 117 -6.99 -8.30 -12.87
N GLU A 118 -6.88 -9.40 -12.11
CA GLU A 118 -5.85 -9.55 -11.06
C GLU A 118 -4.44 -9.43 -11.64
N LEU A 119 -4.19 -10.12 -12.76
CA LEU A 119 -2.91 -10.06 -13.47
C LEU A 119 -2.59 -8.62 -13.90
N LEU A 120 -3.53 -7.94 -14.56
CA LEU A 120 -3.31 -6.58 -15.04
C LEU A 120 -3.16 -5.58 -13.89
N ARG A 121 -3.89 -5.74 -12.78
CA ARG A 121 -3.68 -4.93 -11.57
C ARG A 121 -2.26 -5.07 -11.00
N LEU A 122 -1.72 -6.30 -10.97
CA LEU A 122 -0.34 -6.54 -10.55
C LEU A 122 0.65 -5.86 -11.49
N LEU A 123 0.47 -5.99 -12.81
CA LEU A 123 1.32 -5.39 -13.82
C LEU A 123 1.22 -3.84 -13.83
N ILE A 124 0.04 -3.27 -13.60
CA ILE A 124 -0.16 -1.83 -13.45
C ILE A 124 0.60 -1.34 -12.22
N ARG A 125 0.51 -2.03 -11.08
CA ARG A 125 1.25 -1.68 -9.87
C ARG A 125 2.77 -1.66 -10.13
N SER A 126 3.32 -2.70 -10.76
CA SER A 126 4.73 -2.73 -11.14
C SER A 126 5.13 -1.57 -12.06
N SER A 127 4.28 -1.20 -13.01
CA SER A 127 4.50 -0.05 -13.89
C SER A 127 4.50 1.27 -13.13
N LEU A 128 3.58 1.44 -12.18
CA LEU A 128 3.50 2.63 -11.34
C LEU A 128 4.74 2.76 -10.44
N THR A 129 5.23 1.65 -9.87
CA THR A 129 6.49 1.64 -9.11
C THR A 129 7.65 2.14 -9.97
N THR A 130 7.81 1.64 -11.19
CA THR A 130 8.86 2.08 -12.11
C THR A 130 8.73 3.58 -12.46
N GLN A 131 7.50 4.05 -12.71
CA GLN A 131 7.25 5.46 -13.03
C GLN A 131 7.51 6.38 -11.83
N GLU A 132 7.12 5.99 -10.62
CA GLU A 132 7.35 6.75 -9.41
C GLU A 132 8.85 6.86 -9.11
N GLN A 133 9.58 5.74 -9.12
CA GLN A 133 11.04 5.72 -8.93
C GLN A 133 11.76 6.62 -9.95
N ALA A 134 11.37 6.55 -11.22
CA ALA A 134 11.91 7.44 -12.25
C ALA A 134 11.54 8.91 -12.03
N SER A 135 10.37 9.21 -11.48
CA SER A 135 9.96 10.57 -11.11
C SER A 135 10.78 11.10 -9.94
N VAL A 136 10.96 10.29 -8.90
CA VAL A 136 11.77 10.62 -7.71
C VAL A 136 13.22 10.91 -8.12
N ALA A 137 13.84 10.04 -8.91
CA ALA A 137 15.20 10.21 -9.38
C ALA A 137 15.39 11.47 -10.26
N ALA A 138 14.40 11.76 -11.12
CA ALA A 138 14.49 12.88 -12.06
C ALA A 138 14.18 14.26 -11.45
N ARG A 139 13.38 14.29 -10.38
CA ARG A 139 12.94 15.53 -9.71
C ARG A 139 13.57 15.72 -8.34
N GLY A 140 14.46 14.82 -7.94
CA GLY A 140 15.10 14.87 -6.64
C GLY A 140 15.86 16.18 -6.42
N ALA A 141 15.69 16.76 -5.24
CA ALA A 141 16.31 18.04 -4.86
C ALA A 141 17.64 17.87 -4.12
N GLY A 142 18.24 16.68 -4.18
CA GLY A 142 19.41 16.31 -3.34
C GLY A 142 20.77 16.70 -3.89
N SER A 143 20.89 17.15 -5.16
CA SER A 143 22.20 17.45 -5.77
C SER A 143 22.97 18.50 -4.99
N GLY A 144 24.16 18.11 -4.49
CA GLY A 144 25.01 18.96 -3.66
C GLY A 144 24.55 19.13 -2.21
N ARG A 145 23.47 18.48 -1.78
CA ARG A 145 22.90 18.53 -0.43
C ARG A 145 23.22 17.26 0.37
N ARG A 146 23.34 17.42 1.69
CA ARG A 146 23.66 16.33 2.63
C ARG A 146 22.44 15.99 3.49
N ALA A 147 22.30 14.69 3.81
CA ALA A 147 21.30 14.23 4.76
C ALA A 147 21.93 13.31 5.80
N LEU A 148 21.63 13.53 7.07
CA LEU A 148 21.99 12.65 8.18
C LEU A 148 20.77 11.84 8.60
N ILE A 149 20.92 10.52 8.70
CA ILE A 149 19.88 9.63 9.19
C ILE A 149 20.33 9.04 10.52
N ILE A 150 19.78 9.55 11.61
CA ILE A 150 20.01 9.00 12.96
C ILE A 150 19.07 7.82 13.15
N GLY A 151 19.62 6.62 13.40
CA GLY A 151 18.87 5.36 13.38
C GLY A 151 18.76 4.75 11.97
N GLY A 152 19.73 5.05 11.09
CA GLY A 152 19.75 4.59 9.69
C GLY A 152 19.99 3.09 9.51
N GLY A 153 20.34 2.35 10.55
CA GLY A 153 20.43 0.89 10.57
C GLY A 153 19.10 0.20 10.76
N GLY A 154 18.10 0.88 11.33
CA GLY A 154 16.74 0.38 11.51
C GLY A 154 15.97 0.24 10.19
N LYS A 155 14.84 -0.49 10.22
CA LYS A 155 14.03 -0.74 9.00
C LYS A 155 13.58 0.55 8.31
N MET A 156 12.95 1.50 9.02
CA MET A 156 12.53 2.80 8.44
C MET A 156 13.72 3.70 8.13
N GLY A 157 14.78 3.68 8.94
CA GLY A 157 16.01 4.41 8.65
C GLY A 157 16.62 3.99 7.31
N ARG A 158 16.71 2.70 7.03
CA ARG A 158 17.17 2.15 5.73
C ARG A 158 16.30 2.61 4.57
N TRP A 159 14.97 2.64 4.78
CA TRP A 159 14.04 3.17 3.78
C TRP A 159 14.35 4.63 3.45
N PHE A 160 14.54 5.49 4.46
CA PHE A 160 14.91 6.90 4.26
C PHE A 160 16.29 7.08 3.64
N VAL A 161 17.26 6.22 3.98
CA VAL A 161 18.58 6.22 3.30
C VAL A 161 18.40 6.02 1.80
N GLN A 162 17.66 4.98 1.38
CA GLN A 162 17.41 4.68 -0.03
C GLN A 162 16.60 5.79 -0.71
N PHE A 163 15.56 6.28 -0.04
CA PHE A 163 14.69 7.32 -0.56
C PHE A 163 15.44 8.64 -0.82
N LEU A 164 16.26 9.10 0.13
CA LEU A 164 17.02 10.34 -0.05
C LEU A 164 18.20 10.15 -1.02
N ALA A 165 18.88 9.01 -0.98
CA ALA A 165 19.93 8.70 -1.95
C ALA A 165 19.37 8.66 -3.39
N SER A 166 18.16 8.11 -3.60
CA SER A 166 17.50 8.10 -4.92
C SER A 166 17.15 9.51 -5.43
N GLN A 167 17.06 10.49 -4.55
CA GLN A 167 16.87 11.91 -4.88
C GLN A 167 18.18 12.67 -5.09
N GLY A 168 19.33 12.01 -4.95
CA GLY A 168 20.65 12.59 -5.18
C GLY A 168 21.30 13.23 -3.95
N PHE A 169 20.77 13.02 -2.73
CA PHE A 169 21.41 13.47 -1.49
C PHE A 169 22.68 12.65 -1.18
N ALA A 170 23.70 13.32 -0.67
CA ALA A 170 24.82 12.66 0.00
C ALA A 170 24.35 12.25 1.40
N VAL A 171 24.02 10.96 1.56
CA VAL A 171 23.47 10.42 2.81
C VAL A 171 24.59 9.93 3.72
N GLU A 172 24.53 10.30 4.99
CA GLU A 172 25.34 9.79 6.09
C GLU A 172 24.43 9.14 7.13
N VAL A 173 24.86 8.01 7.69
CA VAL A 173 24.10 7.27 8.71
C VAL A 173 24.80 7.39 10.06
N ALA A 174 24.01 7.64 11.09
CA ALA A 174 24.45 7.54 12.48
C ALA A 174 23.65 6.43 13.18
N ASP A 175 24.32 5.31 13.47
CA ASP A 175 23.69 4.16 14.11
C ASP A 175 24.75 3.28 14.78
N PRO A 176 24.62 2.96 16.10
CA PRO A 176 25.59 2.12 16.81
C PRO A 176 25.63 0.67 16.27
N ASP A 177 24.50 0.15 15.81
CA ASP A 177 24.36 -1.27 15.44
C ASP A 177 24.66 -1.54 13.96
N GLY A 178 24.80 -0.51 13.14
CA GLY A 178 25.14 -0.70 11.74
C GLY A 178 24.42 0.25 10.77
N GLY A 179 24.49 -0.07 9.48
CA GLY A 179 23.84 0.71 8.42
C GLY A 179 23.85 -0.04 7.10
N PRO A 180 23.27 0.52 6.04
CA PRO A 180 23.37 -0.04 4.70
C PRO A 180 24.81 -0.03 4.18
N ASP A 181 25.18 -1.06 3.40
CA ASP A 181 26.51 -1.14 2.79
C ASP A 181 26.74 0.02 1.81
N GLY A 182 27.99 0.52 1.79
CA GLY A 182 28.40 1.58 0.87
C GLY A 182 27.94 3.00 1.27
N VAL A 183 27.25 3.18 2.39
CA VAL A 183 26.85 4.49 2.92
C VAL A 183 27.80 4.91 4.04
N PRO A 184 28.35 6.16 4.03
CA PRO A 184 29.14 6.69 5.13
C PRO A 184 28.42 6.57 6.47
N ARG A 185 29.14 6.10 7.50
CA ARG A 185 28.54 5.79 8.80
C ARG A 185 29.40 6.25 9.97
N VAL A 186 28.72 6.74 11.00
CA VAL A 186 29.27 6.95 12.35
C VAL A 186 28.44 6.17 13.37
N ALA A 187 29.05 5.78 14.48
CA ALA A 187 28.32 5.09 15.57
C ALA A 187 27.48 6.07 16.39
N ASP A 188 27.98 7.29 16.61
CA ASP A 188 27.32 8.35 17.38
C ASP A 188 27.17 9.61 16.52
N TRP A 189 25.95 10.05 16.30
CA TRP A 189 25.60 11.24 15.55
C TRP A 189 26.23 12.52 16.13
N ARG A 190 26.58 12.54 17.43
CA ARG A 190 27.22 13.67 18.12
C ARG A 190 28.61 13.94 17.61
N THR A 191 29.23 12.99 16.92
CA THR A 191 30.54 13.12 16.30
C THR A 191 30.51 13.76 14.91
N THR A 192 29.33 13.95 14.35
CA THR A 192 29.15 14.62 13.05
C THR A 192 29.23 16.13 13.18
N ASP A 193 29.49 16.82 12.05
CA ASP A 193 29.55 18.29 12.02
C ASP A 193 28.17 18.97 12.05
N LEU A 194 27.09 18.19 11.93
CA LEU A 194 25.71 18.65 11.87
C LEU A 194 25.41 19.72 10.78
N LYS A 195 26.25 19.80 9.74
CA LYS A 195 26.08 20.71 8.60
C LYS A 195 25.26 20.07 7.47
N HIS A 196 24.35 19.21 7.82
CA HIS A 196 23.44 18.54 6.90
C HIS A 196 22.24 19.42 6.60
N ASP A 197 21.75 19.39 5.36
CA ASP A 197 20.54 20.10 4.96
C ASP A 197 19.28 19.45 5.57
N TYR A 198 19.34 18.14 5.77
CA TYR A 198 18.29 17.38 6.47
C TYR A 198 18.89 16.49 7.56
N ILE A 199 18.22 16.45 8.71
CA ILE A 199 18.49 15.51 9.80
C ILE A 199 17.20 14.74 10.08
N VAL A 200 17.23 13.45 9.77
CA VAL A 200 16.11 12.53 9.98
C VAL A 200 16.37 11.71 11.22
N VAL A 201 15.45 11.72 12.18
CA VAL A 201 15.53 10.90 13.39
C VAL A 201 14.57 9.70 13.22
N ALA A 202 15.15 8.53 12.95
CA ALA A 202 14.44 7.27 12.68
C ALA A 202 14.78 6.21 13.74
N THR A 203 14.88 6.63 14.99
CA THR A 203 15.18 5.79 16.15
C THR A 203 13.91 5.28 16.83
N PRO A 204 13.99 4.27 17.71
CA PRO A 204 12.86 3.87 18.56
C PRO A 204 12.28 5.06 19.34
N LEU A 205 10.95 5.07 19.56
CA LEU A 205 10.24 6.20 20.20
C LEU A 205 10.83 6.54 21.58
N GLY A 206 11.19 5.52 22.37
CA GLY A 206 11.71 5.69 23.72
C GLY A 206 13.02 6.49 23.83
N VAL A 207 13.80 6.62 22.72
CA VAL A 207 15.07 7.38 22.70
C VAL A 207 14.99 8.63 21.84
N THR A 208 13.99 8.73 20.97
CA THR A 208 13.86 9.83 20.00
C THR A 208 13.73 11.20 20.67
N ASP A 209 12.91 11.34 21.71
CA ASP A 209 12.72 12.62 22.41
C ASP A 209 14.04 13.18 23.00
N ALA A 210 14.86 12.31 23.58
CA ALA A 210 16.17 12.71 24.12
C ALA A 210 17.11 13.19 23.01
N ILE A 211 17.10 12.54 21.85
CA ILE A 211 17.89 12.95 20.67
C ILE A 211 17.43 14.33 20.18
N LEU A 212 16.12 14.55 20.06
CA LEU A 212 15.55 15.83 19.63
C LEU A 212 15.93 16.97 20.58
N ARG A 213 15.91 16.74 21.90
CA ARG A 213 16.37 17.73 22.91
C ARG A 213 17.85 18.03 22.80
N ASP A 214 18.68 17.02 22.60
CA ASP A 214 20.14 17.21 22.41
C ASP A 214 20.43 17.98 21.10
N LEU A 215 19.73 17.67 20.01
CA LEU A 215 19.79 18.45 18.77
C LEU A 215 19.36 19.90 18.97
N ALA A 216 18.33 20.16 19.79
CA ALA A 216 17.88 21.51 20.11
C ALA A 216 18.98 22.36 20.73
N LEU A 217 19.80 21.79 21.64
CA LEU A 217 20.93 22.47 22.26
C LEU A 217 22.04 22.78 21.25
N ARG A 218 22.24 21.94 20.25
CA ARG A 218 23.30 22.09 19.22
C ARG A 218 22.88 23.00 18.05
N ARG A 219 21.58 23.24 17.86
CA ARG A 219 21.00 24.16 16.86
C ARG A 219 21.53 23.93 15.43
N PRO A 220 21.43 22.74 14.85
CA PRO A 220 21.84 22.54 13.47
C PRO A 220 21.00 23.40 12.52
N GLY A 221 21.61 23.84 11.40
CA GLY A 221 20.98 24.76 10.45
C GLY A 221 20.01 24.08 9.46
N GLY A 222 20.07 22.76 9.33
CA GLY A 222 19.21 22.00 8.42
C GLY A 222 17.80 21.78 8.96
N VAL A 223 16.94 21.22 8.12
CA VAL A 223 15.59 20.79 8.52
C VAL A 223 15.68 19.50 9.32
N ILE A 224 15.10 19.51 10.50
CA ILE A 224 15.06 18.35 11.41
C ILE A 224 13.63 17.78 11.41
N PHE A 225 13.51 16.48 11.26
CA PHE A 225 12.24 15.78 11.48
C PHE A 225 12.45 14.36 12.00
N ASP A 226 11.50 13.91 12.81
CA ASP A 226 11.36 12.51 13.20
C ASP A 226 10.41 11.78 12.25
N VAL A 227 10.43 10.44 12.31
CA VAL A 227 9.52 9.56 11.54
C VAL A 227 8.73 8.62 12.44
N GLY A 228 8.57 8.98 13.70
CA GLY A 228 7.87 8.18 14.70
C GLY A 228 6.39 8.02 14.41
N SER A 229 5.84 6.87 14.78
CA SER A 229 4.41 6.57 14.63
C SER A 229 3.52 7.35 15.59
N LEU A 230 4.07 7.85 16.69
CA LEU A 230 3.40 8.70 17.68
C LEU A 230 4.14 10.01 17.86
N LYS A 231 3.41 11.05 18.26
CA LYS A 231 3.96 12.38 18.50
C LYS A 231 3.85 12.82 19.97
N SER A 232 2.91 12.27 20.76
CA SER A 232 2.80 12.52 22.19
C SER A 232 4.14 12.34 22.94
N PRO A 233 4.86 11.20 22.78
CA PRO A 233 6.13 11.01 23.50
C PRO A 233 7.27 11.91 22.99
N LEU A 234 7.12 12.51 21.82
CA LEU A 234 8.14 13.37 21.19
C LEU A 234 7.86 14.87 21.39
N ARG A 235 6.74 15.23 21.99
CA ARG A 235 6.26 16.60 22.15
C ARG A 235 7.31 17.50 22.76
N ALA A 236 7.97 17.07 23.81
CA ALA A 236 8.91 17.91 24.54
C ALA A 236 10.18 18.20 23.70
N GLY A 237 10.72 17.21 23.01
CA GLY A 237 11.87 17.37 22.10
C GLY A 237 11.52 18.25 20.89
N LEU A 238 10.34 18.05 20.28
CA LEU A 238 9.87 18.86 19.17
C LEU A 238 9.70 20.33 19.58
N MET A 239 9.10 20.58 20.75
CA MET A 239 8.94 21.93 21.28
C MET A 239 10.29 22.56 21.69
N ALA A 240 11.25 21.78 22.19
CA ALA A 240 12.61 22.24 22.46
C ALA A 240 13.30 22.72 21.17
N LEU A 241 13.26 21.94 20.10
CA LEU A 241 13.78 22.35 18.79
C LEU A 241 13.16 23.67 18.30
N LYS A 242 11.82 23.77 18.37
CA LYS A 242 11.11 24.98 18.00
C LYS A 242 11.55 26.19 18.84
N SER A 243 11.62 26.05 20.17
CA SER A 243 11.96 27.14 21.08
C SER A 243 13.41 27.63 20.92
N HIS A 244 14.32 26.76 20.45
CA HIS A 244 15.70 27.11 20.13
C HIS A 244 15.87 27.65 18.71
N GLY A 245 14.79 27.84 17.95
CA GLY A 245 14.80 28.41 16.61
C GLY A 245 15.27 27.44 15.52
N CYS A 246 15.25 26.14 15.78
CA CYS A 246 15.58 25.14 14.78
C CYS A 246 14.46 25.02 13.73
N ARG A 247 14.83 24.66 12.52
CA ARG A 247 13.91 24.37 11.42
C ARG A 247 13.35 22.95 11.61
N VAL A 248 12.17 22.82 12.21
CA VAL A 248 11.63 21.53 12.65
C VAL A 248 10.22 21.30 12.13
N THR A 249 9.96 20.10 11.71
CA THR A 249 8.63 19.48 11.51
C THR A 249 8.65 18.05 12.04
N SER A 250 7.57 17.32 11.88
CA SER A 250 7.53 15.90 12.23
C SER A 250 6.75 15.16 11.16
N ILE A 251 7.17 13.96 10.80
CA ILE A 251 6.58 13.17 9.71
C ILE A 251 6.13 11.82 10.24
N HIS A 252 4.96 11.35 9.79
CA HIS A 252 4.55 9.97 9.99
C HIS A 252 4.26 9.33 8.63
N PRO A 253 5.17 8.51 8.10
CA PRO A 253 4.89 7.66 6.95
C PRO A 253 3.87 6.58 7.34
N MET A 254 2.67 6.63 6.74
CA MET A 254 1.60 5.66 7.01
C MET A 254 1.79 4.39 6.17
N PHE A 255 3.03 3.87 6.17
CA PHE A 255 3.42 2.66 5.44
C PHE A 255 4.63 1.99 6.08
N GLY A 256 4.78 0.69 5.83
CA GLY A 256 5.92 -0.08 6.33
C GLY A 256 7.18 0.07 5.47
N PRO A 257 8.33 -0.35 5.99
CA PRO A 257 9.65 -0.21 5.35
C PRO A 257 9.80 -0.98 4.03
N ASP A 258 8.95 -1.97 3.78
CA ASP A 258 8.94 -2.76 2.54
C ASP A 258 8.11 -2.11 1.42
N THR A 259 7.64 -0.88 1.62
CA THR A 259 6.81 -0.17 0.64
C THR A 259 7.67 0.44 -0.46
N GLU A 260 7.51 -0.06 -1.69
CA GLU A 260 8.20 0.43 -2.88
C GLU A 260 7.39 1.49 -3.65
N LEU A 261 6.07 1.41 -3.59
CA LEU A 261 5.13 2.29 -4.31
C LEU A 261 4.31 3.09 -3.30
N LEU A 262 4.40 4.41 -3.37
CA LEU A 262 3.66 5.31 -2.46
C LEU A 262 2.27 5.70 -2.96
N SER A 263 1.89 5.32 -4.18
CA SER A 263 0.52 5.53 -4.66
C SER A 263 -0.51 4.86 -3.75
N GLY A 264 -1.45 5.67 -3.24
CA GLY A 264 -2.46 5.23 -2.28
C GLY A 264 -1.93 5.07 -0.85
N ARG A 265 -0.72 5.57 -0.59
CA ARG A 265 -0.15 5.70 0.77
C ARG A 265 -0.24 7.15 1.22
N HIS A 266 -0.27 7.34 2.53
CA HIS A 266 -0.32 8.67 3.14
C HIS A 266 1.00 8.97 3.84
N VAL A 267 1.39 10.23 3.79
CA VAL A 267 2.46 10.79 4.62
C VAL A 267 1.84 11.95 5.41
N ILE A 268 1.85 11.82 6.72
CA ILE A 268 1.33 12.87 7.60
C ILE A 268 2.48 13.78 7.99
N PHE A 269 2.28 15.07 7.86
CA PHE A 269 3.18 16.12 8.30
C PHE A 269 2.54 16.85 9.47
N VAL A 270 3.28 16.97 10.57
CA VAL A 270 2.80 17.70 11.75
C VAL A 270 3.28 19.13 11.69
N ASP A 271 2.33 20.06 11.66
CA ASP A 271 2.64 21.48 11.69
C ASP A 271 3.04 21.89 13.11
N LEU A 272 4.29 22.29 13.25
CA LEU A 272 4.86 22.82 14.49
C LEU A 272 5.01 24.36 14.46
N GLY A 273 4.48 25.01 13.43
CA GLY A 273 4.56 26.46 13.23
C GLY A 273 5.84 26.91 12.50
N SER A 274 6.60 26.00 11.88
CA SER A 274 7.73 26.30 10.98
C SER A 274 7.31 26.01 9.55
N ALA A 275 6.65 26.97 8.89
CA ALA A 275 6.10 26.82 7.54
C ALA A 275 7.18 26.46 6.52
N GLU A 276 8.38 27.01 6.66
CA GLU A 276 9.51 26.71 5.77
C GLU A 276 9.97 25.26 5.91
N ALA A 277 10.20 24.78 7.15
CA ALA A 277 10.61 23.39 7.39
C ALA A 277 9.53 22.39 6.93
N LEU A 278 8.26 22.71 7.18
CA LEU A 278 7.12 21.91 6.72
C LEU A 278 7.12 21.82 5.18
N SER A 279 7.23 22.95 4.48
CA SER A 279 7.23 23.00 3.02
C SER A 279 8.41 22.25 2.42
N GLU A 280 9.61 22.38 2.99
CA GLU A 280 10.79 21.65 2.51
C GLU A 280 10.67 20.13 2.76
N ALA A 281 10.13 19.71 3.89
CA ALA A 281 9.87 18.31 4.15
C ALA A 281 8.82 17.73 3.19
N GLN A 282 7.76 18.48 2.89
CA GLN A 282 6.75 18.10 1.91
C GLN A 282 7.35 18.00 0.48
N ALA A 283 8.30 18.86 0.13
CA ALA A 283 8.97 18.84 -1.16
C ALA A 283 9.74 17.55 -1.42
N LEU A 284 10.24 16.85 -0.38
CA LEU A 284 10.87 15.54 -0.52
C LEU A 284 9.91 14.49 -1.10
N PHE A 285 8.61 14.60 -0.78
CA PHE A 285 7.60 13.65 -1.22
C PHE A 285 6.82 14.13 -2.45
N ALA A 286 7.01 15.38 -2.90
CA ALA A 286 6.34 15.92 -4.08
C ALA A 286 6.58 15.12 -5.40
N PRO A 287 7.76 14.48 -5.61
CA PRO A 287 7.96 13.62 -6.79
C PRO A 287 7.25 12.26 -6.71
N THR A 288 6.72 11.89 -5.54
CA THR A 288 6.04 10.61 -5.30
C THR A 288 4.53 10.70 -5.58
N MET A 289 3.84 9.58 -5.49
CA MET A 289 2.38 9.50 -5.55
C MET A 289 1.74 9.38 -4.16
N ALA A 290 2.47 9.69 -3.08
CA ALA A 290 1.92 9.71 -1.73
C ALA A 290 0.92 10.85 -1.56
N GLU A 291 -0.18 10.59 -0.86
CA GLU A 291 -1.09 11.62 -0.39
C GLU A 291 -0.47 12.30 0.84
N GLN A 292 -0.25 13.60 0.75
CA GLN A 292 0.32 14.39 1.83
C GLN A 292 -0.79 15.02 2.67
N VAL A 293 -0.76 14.80 3.97
CA VAL A 293 -1.76 15.32 4.91
C VAL A 293 -1.05 16.16 5.95
N VAL A 294 -1.52 17.38 6.19
CA VAL A 294 -0.99 18.26 7.26
C VAL A 294 -1.98 18.34 8.39
N MET A 295 -1.52 18.20 9.63
CA MET A 295 -2.37 18.33 10.82
C MET A 295 -1.57 18.77 12.03
N SER A 296 -2.28 19.12 13.11
CA SER A 296 -1.67 19.40 14.40
C SER A 296 -1.15 18.12 15.07
N LEU A 297 -0.25 18.27 16.05
CA LEU A 297 0.26 17.15 16.84
C LEU A 297 -0.87 16.41 17.58
N ASP A 298 -1.80 17.14 18.18
CA ASP A 298 -2.91 16.56 18.94
C ASP A 298 -3.91 15.83 18.03
N ASP A 299 -4.25 16.42 16.88
CA ASP A 299 -5.12 15.74 15.90
C ASP A 299 -4.49 14.48 15.35
N HIS A 300 -3.15 14.49 15.12
CA HIS A 300 -2.42 13.32 14.72
C HIS A 300 -2.63 12.17 15.71
N ASP A 301 -2.25 12.35 16.97
CA ASP A 301 -2.26 11.26 17.93
C ASP A 301 -3.69 10.82 18.31
N ARG A 302 -4.66 11.74 18.30
CA ARG A 302 -6.08 11.38 18.46
C ARG A 302 -6.58 10.46 17.34
N LEU A 303 -6.22 10.73 16.07
CA LEU A 303 -6.62 9.89 14.95
C LEU A 303 -5.83 8.58 14.92
N ILE A 304 -4.54 8.63 15.25
CA ILE A 304 -3.68 7.44 15.28
C ILE A 304 -4.09 6.48 16.39
N ALA A 305 -4.66 6.94 17.49
CA ALA A 305 -5.24 6.08 18.51
C ALA A 305 -6.31 5.12 17.93
N TYR A 306 -7.05 5.56 16.91
CA TYR A 306 -8.02 4.70 16.22
C TYR A 306 -7.40 3.94 15.03
N VAL A 307 -6.58 4.60 14.21
CA VAL A 307 -6.02 3.98 12.99
C VAL A 307 -5.02 2.88 13.33
N LEU A 308 -4.12 3.11 14.26
CA LEU A 308 -3.16 2.12 14.72
C LEU A 308 -3.60 1.48 16.05
N GLY A 309 -3.86 2.27 17.09
CA GLY A 309 -4.15 1.76 18.43
C GLY A 309 -5.31 0.78 18.44
N LEU A 310 -6.49 1.19 18.00
CA LEU A 310 -7.68 0.33 17.97
C LEU A 310 -7.50 -0.89 17.07
N SER A 311 -6.91 -0.72 15.86
CA SER A 311 -6.73 -1.83 14.92
C SER A 311 -5.74 -2.86 15.43
N HIS A 312 -4.66 -2.44 16.07
CA HIS A 312 -3.68 -3.36 16.67
C HIS A 312 -4.28 -4.07 17.89
N ALA A 313 -4.92 -3.35 18.80
CA ALA A 313 -5.56 -3.92 19.99
C ALA A 313 -6.60 -4.99 19.61
N LEU A 314 -7.41 -4.75 18.58
CA LEU A 314 -8.39 -5.73 18.08
C LEU A 314 -7.69 -7.02 17.62
N ASN A 315 -6.61 -6.92 16.85
CA ASN A 315 -5.89 -8.10 16.36
C ASN A 315 -5.14 -8.83 17.47
N ILE A 316 -4.55 -8.10 18.43
CA ILE A 316 -3.91 -8.67 19.61
C ILE A 316 -4.94 -9.45 20.45
N ALA A 317 -6.10 -8.84 20.73
CA ALA A 317 -7.18 -9.51 21.45
C ALA A 317 -7.70 -10.75 20.70
N PHE A 318 -7.82 -10.66 19.37
CA PHE A 318 -8.27 -11.77 18.53
C PHE A 318 -7.35 -12.97 18.61
N PHE A 319 -6.04 -12.82 18.35
CA PHE A 319 -5.14 -13.97 18.40
C PHE A 319 -4.88 -14.45 19.83
N THR A 320 -4.97 -13.58 20.85
CA THR A 320 -4.92 -13.98 22.25
C THR A 320 -6.10 -14.89 22.60
N ALA A 321 -7.32 -14.49 22.23
CA ALA A 321 -8.52 -15.30 22.42
C ALA A 321 -8.42 -16.67 21.72
N LEU A 322 -7.84 -16.73 20.52
CA LEU A 322 -7.60 -18.00 19.82
C LEU A 322 -6.57 -18.86 20.55
N ALA A 323 -5.46 -18.27 21.00
CA ALA A 323 -4.41 -18.99 21.72
C ALA A 323 -4.91 -19.56 23.06
N GLU A 324 -5.79 -18.84 23.75
CA GLU A 324 -6.36 -19.23 25.04
C GLU A 324 -7.60 -20.13 24.91
N SER A 325 -8.15 -20.32 23.71
CA SER A 325 -9.36 -21.14 23.48
C SER A 325 -9.17 -22.63 23.79
N GLY A 326 -7.93 -23.10 23.84
CA GLY A 326 -7.59 -24.54 23.96
C GLY A 326 -7.72 -25.31 22.63
N GLU A 327 -8.16 -24.66 21.53
CA GLU A 327 -8.27 -25.29 20.23
C GLU A 327 -6.93 -25.23 19.46
N ALA A 328 -6.54 -26.35 18.87
CA ALA A 328 -5.30 -26.42 18.09
C ALA A 328 -5.46 -25.65 16.76
N ALA A 329 -4.51 -24.77 16.42
CA ALA A 329 -4.52 -23.98 15.21
C ALA A 329 -4.73 -24.81 13.92
N PRO A 330 -4.12 -26.02 13.74
CA PRO A 330 -4.39 -26.86 12.57
C PRO A 330 -5.84 -27.37 12.49
N ARG A 331 -6.53 -27.49 13.64
CA ARG A 331 -7.94 -27.88 13.67
C ARG A 331 -8.84 -26.76 13.20
N LEU A 332 -8.59 -25.53 13.67
CA LEU A 332 -9.30 -24.34 13.22
C LEU A 332 -9.09 -24.07 11.72
N ALA A 333 -7.87 -24.26 11.22
CA ALA A 333 -7.55 -24.10 9.80
C ALA A 333 -8.34 -25.05 8.87
N ARG A 334 -8.70 -26.26 9.35
CA ARG A 334 -9.53 -27.22 8.57
C ARG A 334 -11.00 -26.79 8.44
N LEU A 335 -11.46 -25.92 9.35
CA LEU A 335 -12.86 -25.47 9.43
C LEU A 335 -12.98 -23.99 9.06
N SER A 336 -11.97 -23.44 8.41
CA SER A 336 -11.87 -22.02 8.11
C SER A 336 -12.98 -21.54 7.17
N SER A 337 -13.34 -20.27 7.33
CA SER A 337 -14.20 -19.53 6.42
C SER A 337 -13.44 -18.38 5.77
N THR A 338 -13.93 -17.86 4.65
CA THR A 338 -13.29 -16.73 3.96
C THR A 338 -13.08 -15.50 4.86
N THR A 339 -14.03 -15.23 5.77
CA THR A 339 -13.93 -14.14 6.75
C THR A 339 -12.86 -14.43 7.80
N PHE A 340 -12.79 -15.68 8.28
CA PHE A 340 -11.81 -16.09 9.27
C PHE A 340 -10.40 -16.05 8.68
N ASP A 341 -10.19 -16.54 7.46
CA ASP A 341 -8.90 -16.50 6.76
C ASP A 341 -8.43 -15.06 6.57
N ALA A 342 -9.29 -14.16 6.11
CA ALA A 342 -8.96 -12.75 5.94
C ALA A 342 -8.56 -12.10 7.28
N GLN A 343 -9.25 -12.45 8.38
CA GLN A 343 -8.91 -11.94 9.70
C GLN A 343 -7.59 -12.52 10.22
N LEU A 344 -7.31 -13.81 9.97
CA LEU A 344 -6.03 -14.42 10.31
C LEU A 344 -4.87 -13.79 9.54
N ASP A 345 -5.05 -13.47 8.27
CA ASP A 345 -4.01 -12.79 7.46
C ASP A 345 -3.64 -11.44 8.06
N VAL A 346 -4.62 -10.65 8.50
CA VAL A 346 -4.36 -9.37 9.17
C VAL A 346 -3.69 -9.59 10.53
N ALA A 347 -4.24 -10.48 11.35
CA ALA A 347 -3.71 -10.78 12.68
C ALA A 347 -2.27 -11.34 12.64
N SER A 348 -1.96 -12.17 11.63
CA SER A 348 -0.62 -12.73 11.43
C SER A 348 0.42 -11.66 11.14
N ARG A 349 0.08 -10.64 10.36
CA ARG A 349 0.97 -9.50 10.10
C ARG A 349 1.26 -8.73 11.39
N VAL A 350 0.22 -8.48 12.20
CA VAL A 350 0.37 -7.83 13.50
C VAL A 350 1.26 -8.66 14.44
N ALA A 351 1.05 -9.98 14.49
CA ALA A 351 1.82 -10.89 15.36
C ALA A 351 3.30 -11.05 14.97
N GLN A 352 3.68 -10.73 13.72
CA GLN A 352 5.06 -10.81 13.21
C GLN A 352 5.87 -9.52 13.39
N GLU A 353 5.23 -8.43 13.81
CA GLU A 353 5.92 -7.17 14.08
C GLU A 353 6.61 -7.17 15.45
N SER A 354 7.43 -6.11 15.72
CA SER A 354 8.10 -5.97 17.04
C SER A 354 7.08 -5.77 18.17
N PRO A 355 7.07 -6.64 19.17
CA PRO A 355 6.20 -6.48 20.34
C PRO A 355 6.46 -5.16 21.09
N GLU A 356 7.73 -4.72 21.14
CA GLU A 356 8.15 -3.47 21.78
C GLU A 356 7.55 -2.26 21.09
N LEU A 357 7.61 -2.22 19.73
CA LEU A 357 7.00 -1.14 18.96
C LEU A 357 5.49 -1.10 19.17
N TYR A 358 4.83 -2.25 19.19
CA TYR A 358 3.38 -2.30 19.40
C TYR A 358 3.00 -1.91 20.82
N PHE A 359 3.81 -2.29 21.82
CA PHE A 359 3.64 -1.81 23.18
C PHE A 359 3.78 -0.28 23.27
N GLU A 360 4.81 0.30 22.64
CA GLU A 360 4.99 1.75 22.59
C GLU A 360 3.77 2.44 21.94
N ILE A 361 3.26 1.94 20.81
CA ILE A 361 2.07 2.49 20.13
C ILE A 361 0.84 2.46 21.02
N GLN A 362 0.65 1.40 21.82
CA GLN A 362 -0.50 1.27 22.72
C GLN A 362 -0.35 2.13 23.98
N SER A 363 0.85 2.24 24.55
CA SER A 363 1.08 2.83 25.86
C SER A 363 1.50 4.30 25.87
N LEU A 364 2.09 4.79 24.78
CA LEU A 364 2.68 6.14 24.73
C LEU A 364 1.80 7.18 24.00
N ASN A 365 0.64 6.79 23.48
CA ASN A 365 -0.30 7.71 22.88
C ASN A 365 -1.21 8.31 23.97
N ASP A 366 -1.20 9.62 24.15
CA ASP A 366 -2.05 10.32 25.15
C ASP A 366 -3.55 10.03 24.99
N TYR A 367 -3.98 9.65 23.77
CA TYR A 367 -5.38 9.33 23.43
C TYR A 367 -5.64 7.82 23.35
N GLY A 368 -4.62 6.96 23.61
CA GLY A 368 -4.70 5.51 23.44
C GLY A 368 -5.73 4.86 24.36
N ALA A 369 -5.84 5.33 25.59
CA ALA A 369 -6.80 4.81 26.55
C ALA A 369 -8.26 4.95 26.09
N GLU A 370 -8.61 6.04 25.42
CA GLU A 370 -9.98 6.30 24.93
C GLU A 370 -10.39 5.30 23.84
N SER A 371 -9.50 5.01 22.90
CA SER A 371 -9.77 4.07 21.81
C SER A 371 -9.88 2.63 22.31
N LEU A 372 -9.06 2.24 23.28
CA LEU A 372 -9.10 0.92 23.91
C LEU A 372 -10.38 0.73 24.75
N GLU A 373 -10.77 1.75 25.51
CA GLU A 373 -12.03 1.77 26.26
C GLU A 373 -13.25 1.67 25.33
N ALA A 374 -13.22 2.35 24.18
CA ALA A 374 -14.27 2.26 23.17
C ALA A 374 -14.39 0.83 22.61
N LEU A 375 -13.27 0.14 22.36
CA LEU A 375 -13.25 -1.25 21.94
C LEU A 375 -13.86 -2.17 23.01
N ALA A 376 -13.43 -2.02 24.27
CA ALA A 376 -13.93 -2.81 25.39
C ALA A 376 -15.45 -2.66 25.55
N LYS A 377 -15.96 -1.44 25.48
CA LYS A 377 -17.41 -1.15 25.54
C LYS A 377 -18.16 -1.74 24.35
N ALA A 378 -17.60 -1.72 23.15
CA ALA A 378 -18.23 -2.32 21.97
C ALA A 378 -18.34 -3.85 22.11
N VAL A 379 -17.27 -4.50 22.58
CA VAL A 379 -17.25 -5.96 22.84
C VAL A 379 -18.27 -6.32 23.93
N GLU A 380 -18.34 -5.54 25.02
CA GLU A 380 -19.29 -5.82 26.11
C GLU A 380 -20.75 -5.65 25.66
N ARG A 381 -21.07 -4.62 24.86
CA ARG A 381 -22.41 -4.48 24.27
C ARG A 381 -22.79 -5.65 23.37
N LEU A 382 -21.86 -6.12 22.54
CA LEU A 382 -22.06 -7.29 21.71
C LEU A 382 -22.32 -8.53 22.57
N ARG A 383 -21.47 -8.76 23.59
CA ARG A 383 -21.59 -9.85 24.53
C ARG A 383 -22.96 -9.83 25.25
N ALA A 384 -23.37 -8.68 25.74
CA ALA A 384 -24.65 -8.53 26.45
C ALA A 384 -25.84 -8.88 25.53
N ALA A 385 -25.87 -8.34 24.29
CA ALA A 385 -26.93 -8.63 23.33
C ALA A 385 -27.02 -10.12 22.97
N VAL A 386 -25.87 -10.80 22.80
CA VAL A 386 -25.82 -12.22 22.49
C VAL A 386 -26.31 -13.08 23.67
N LEU A 387 -25.85 -12.80 24.90
CA LEU A 387 -26.23 -13.57 26.08
C LEU A 387 -27.70 -13.38 26.46
N SER A 388 -28.24 -12.17 26.30
CA SER A 388 -29.68 -11.89 26.52
C SER A 388 -30.57 -12.31 25.34
N ARG A 389 -29.98 -12.73 24.23
CA ARG A 389 -30.68 -13.01 22.95
C ARG A 389 -31.48 -11.82 22.43
N ASP A 390 -30.98 -10.61 22.69
CA ASP A 390 -31.61 -9.37 22.24
C ASP A 390 -31.33 -9.15 20.76
N HIS A 391 -32.27 -9.62 19.93
CA HIS A 391 -32.22 -9.51 18.47
C HIS A 391 -32.15 -8.05 18.01
N ASP A 392 -32.92 -7.16 18.64
CA ASP A 392 -33.08 -5.78 18.15
C ASP A 392 -31.82 -4.97 18.43
N VAL A 393 -31.21 -5.12 19.60
CA VAL A 393 -29.91 -4.52 19.92
C VAL A 393 -28.81 -5.06 19.01
N PHE A 394 -28.77 -6.37 18.75
CA PHE A 394 -27.78 -6.96 17.84
C PHE A 394 -27.90 -6.39 16.43
N VAL A 395 -29.13 -6.34 15.88
CA VAL A 395 -29.37 -5.80 14.54
C VAL A 395 -29.04 -4.31 14.47
N ALA A 396 -29.31 -3.55 15.53
CA ALA A 396 -28.96 -2.13 15.60
C ALA A 396 -27.42 -1.93 15.54
N LEU A 397 -26.62 -2.73 16.24
CA LEU A 397 -25.17 -2.70 16.16
C LEU A 397 -24.67 -2.97 14.74
N MET A 398 -25.22 -3.97 14.05
CA MET A 398 -24.87 -4.31 12.68
C MET A 398 -25.23 -3.19 11.69
N ARG A 399 -26.38 -2.52 11.86
CA ARG A 399 -26.81 -1.41 11.01
C ARG A 399 -25.90 -0.19 11.22
N GLN A 400 -25.62 0.18 12.47
CA GLN A 400 -24.70 1.27 12.79
C GLN A 400 -23.33 1.09 12.14
N GLY A 401 -22.78 -0.13 12.19
CA GLY A 401 -21.51 -0.46 11.55
C GLY A 401 -21.56 -0.33 10.02
N ARG A 402 -22.64 -0.80 9.38
CA ARG A 402 -22.84 -0.66 7.94
C ARG A 402 -22.88 0.80 7.51
N ASP A 403 -23.72 1.60 8.16
CA ASP A 403 -23.91 3.02 7.82
C ASP A 403 -22.58 3.78 7.91
N TYR A 404 -21.79 3.54 8.97
CA TYR A 404 -20.46 4.12 9.13
C TYR A 404 -19.49 3.74 7.99
N LEU A 405 -19.52 2.47 7.54
CA LEU A 405 -18.66 1.98 6.46
C LEU A 405 -19.09 2.46 5.06
N GLU A 406 -20.38 2.70 4.85
CA GLU A 406 -20.92 3.28 3.61
C GLU A 406 -20.51 4.75 3.47
N ASP A 407 -20.54 5.54 4.52
CA ASP A 407 -20.05 6.92 4.53
C ASP A 407 -18.57 6.99 4.13
N ARG A 408 -17.74 6.07 4.61
CA ARG A 408 -16.34 5.97 4.21
C ARG A 408 -16.16 5.74 2.71
N ARG A 409 -16.98 4.86 2.10
CA ARG A 409 -16.93 4.58 0.66
C ARG A 409 -17.31 5.79 -0.17
N SER A 410 -18.31 6.54 0.26
CA SER A 410 -18.77 7.76 -0.43
C SER A 410 -17.70 8.86 -0.46
N VAL A 411 -16.90 8.99 0.59
CA VAL A 411 -15.76 9.93 0.65
C VAL A 411 -14.62 9.47 -0.25
N ALA A 412 -14.29 8.18 -0.27
CA ALA A 412 -13.24 7.63 -1.12
C ALA A 412 -13.58 7.74 -2.63
N GLN A 413 -14.85 7.53 -2.99
CA GLN A 413 -15.31 7.67 -4.39
C GLN A 413 -15.33 9.11 -4.89
N ARG A 414 -15.52 10.10 -4.00
CA ARG A 414 -15.46 11.52 -4.37
C ARG A 414 -14.02 12.03 -4.59
N ARG A 415 -13.01 11.30 -4.12
CA ARG A 415 -11.58 11.62 -4.27
C ARG A 415 -10.90 10.87 -5.41
N ALA A 416 -11.53 9.85 -5.98
CA ALA A 416 -11.08 9.07 -7.14
C ALA A 416 -11.65 9.61 -8.47
#